data_bbf5a7ce9199300b98053ca9f5e6911b
#
_entry.id   bbf5a7ce9199300b98053ca9f5e6911b
#
_cell.length_a   1.000
_cell.length_b   1.000
_cell.length_c   1.000
_cell.angle_alpha   90.00
_cell.angle_beta   90.00
_cell.angle_gamma   90.00
#
_symmetry.space_group_name_H-M   'P 1'
#
loop_
_entity.id
_entity.type
_entity.pdbx_description
1 polymer ?
#
loop_
_entity_poly.entity_id
_entity_poly.type
_entity_poly.pdbx_seq_one_letter_code
_entity_poly.pdbx_strand_id
1 'polypeptide(L)'
;MNAGAYGHEIGTVTETVRVAREGKVVEIPGNAVQWNYRHTSFKDGELLLGATLRLTPDDAAAIMARMEDAKSRRLATQPHGGRSAGCFFKNPPASAIGTGKMIDEMGMKGVRRGSALVSPVHANFIVTEGENARAEDALALAEEIRERVKREQGIELEYEVELWRANEPTKESTQSALENSPDEVKEE
;
A
#
# COMPACT_ATOMS: atom_id res chain seq x y z
N MET A 1 -5.33 6.12 -1.38
CA MET A 1 -5.24 4.67 -1.61
C MET A 1 -6.58 3.92 -1.69
N ASN A 2 -7.73 4.54 -1.45
CA ASN A 2 -9.04 3.86 -1.38
C ASN A 2 -8.99 2.61 -0.46
N ALA A 3 -8.60 2.82 0.81
CA ALA A 3 -8.48 1.71 1.77
C ALA A 3 -9.77 0.91 1.87
N GLY A 4 -9.65 -0.41 1.82
CA GLY A 4 -10.79 -1.32 1.88
C GLY A 4 -10.48 -2.59 2.66
N ALA A 5 -11.51 -3.17 3.25
CA ALA A 5 -11.47 -4.46 3.93
C ALA A 5 -12.86 -5.10 3.93
N TYR A 6 -12.91 -6.43 3.89
CA TYR A 6 -14.13 -7.22 3.98
C TYR A 6 -15.23 -6.81 2.99
N GLY A 7 -14.84 -6.45 1.76
CA GLY A 7 -15.78 -6.06 0.70
C GLY A 7 -16.25 -4.61 0.75
N HIS A 8 -15.72 -3.79 1.65
CA HIS A 8 -16.02 -2.36 1.76
C HIS A 8 -14.78 -1.53 1.47
N GLU A 9 -14.98 -0.35 0.87
CA GLU A 9 -13.92 0.62 0.54
C GLU A 9 -14.33 2.01 1.03
N ILE A 10 -13.35 2.84 1.42
CA ILE A 10 -13.61 4.19 1.94
C ILE A 10 -14.29 5.08 0.88
N GLY A 11 -13.97 4.89 -0.40
CA GLY A 11 -14.57 5.66 -1.50
C GLY A 11 -16.09 5.52 -1.57
N THR A 12 -16.66 4.36 -1.20
CA THR A 12 -18.11 4.10 -1.26
C THR A 12 -18.93 4.94 -0.28
N VAL A 13 -18.29 5.42 0.79
CA VAL A 13 -18.93 6.24 1.83
C VAL A 13 -18.43 7.69 1.84
N THR A 14 -17.49 8.05 0.95
CA THR A 14 -16.95 9.41 0.87
C THR A 14 -17.88 10.33 0.10
N GLU A 15 -18.40 11.37 0.76
CA GLU A 15 -19.28 12.38 0.17
C GLU A 15 -18.50 13.54 -0.43
N THR A 16 -17.52 14.08 0.31
CA THR A 16 -16.60 15.12 -0.17
C THR A 16 -15.19 14.91 0.37
N VAL A 17 -14.19 15.47 -0.32
CA VAL A 17 -12.81 15.50 0.13
C VAL A 17 -12.27 16.92 0.04
N ARG A 18 -11.66 17.43 1.11
CA ARG A 18 -10.93 18.70 1.12
C ARG A 18 -9.47 18.46 0.79
N VAL A 19 -8.97 19.17 -0.21
CA VAL A 19 -7.62 19.01 -0.76
C VAL A 19 -6.92 20.36 -0.82
N ALA A 20 -5.67 20.43 -0.37
CA ALA A 20 -4.78 21.54 -0.70
C ALA A 20 -4.14 21.25 -2.07
N ARG A 21 -4.35 22.16 -3.01
CA ARG A 21 -3.92 22.08 -4.40
C ARG A 21 -3.51 23.46 -4.87
N GLU A 22 -2.29 23.62 -5.41
CA GLU A 22 -1.81 24.89 -5.96
C GLU A 22 -1.97 26.07 -5.00
N GLY A 23 -1.65 25.87 -3.72
CA GLY A 23 -1.76 26.89 -2.68
C GLY A 23 -3.18 27.24 -2.24
N LYS A 24 -4.21 26.52 -2.71
CA LYS A 24 -5.62 26.72 -2.36
C LYS A 24 -6.20 25.49 -1.71
N VAL A 25 -7.19 25.69 -0.84
CA VAL A 25 -8.02 24.60 -0.33
C VAL A 25 -9.28 24.49 -1.17
N VAL A 26 -9.51 23.34 -1.77
CA VAL A 26 -10.68 23.05 -2.58
C VAL A 26 -11.46 21.86 -1.98
N GLU A 27 -12.77 21.85 -2.16
CA GLU A 27 -13.62 20.72 -1.84
C GLU A 27 -14.04 20.00 -3.13
N ILE A 28 -13.82 18.69 -3.16
CA ILE A 28 -14.08 17.83 -4.32
C ILE A 28 -15.19 16.86 -3.93
N PRO A 29 -16.29 16.78 -4.70
CA PRO A 29 -17.30 15.75 -4.48
C PRO A 29 -16.71 14.33 -4.61
N GLY A 30 -17.12 13.41 -3.75
CA GLY A 30 -16.62 12.03 -3.74
C GLY A 30 -16.85 11.31 -5.07
N ASN A 31 -17.94 11.60 -5.78
CA ASN A 31 -18.24 11.05 -7.11
C ASN A 31 -17.39 11.65 -8.25
N ALA A 32 -16.66 12.73 -8.01
CA ALA A 32 -15.67 13.27 -8.96
C ALA A 32 -14.28 12.66 -8.77
N VAL A 33 -14.06 11.88 -7.72
CA VAL A 33 -12.83 11.14 -7.49
C VAL A 33 -12.95 9.75 -8.11
N GLN A 34 -11.93 9.31 -8.87
CA GLN A 34 -11.85 7.93 -9.33
C GLN A 34 -11.28 7.07 -8.20
N TRP A 35 -12.08 6.12 -7.73
CA TRP A 35 -11.73 5.19 -6.67
C TRP A 35 -11.45 3.82 -7.28
N ASN A 36 -10.19 3.41 -7.25
CA ASN A 36 -9.75 2.11 -7.75
C ASN A 36 -9.05 1.30 -6.65
N TYR A 37 -8.78 0.04 -6.91
CA TYR A 37 -8.04 -0.81 -5.99
C TYR A 37 -6.65 -0.23 -5.71
N ARG A 38 -6.40 0.16 -4.46
CA ARG A 38 -5.15 0.79 -3.99
C ARG A 38 -4.73 2.04 -4.78
N HIS A 39 -5.70 2.74 -5.38
CA HIS A 39 -5.44 3.93 -6.17
C HIS A 39 -6.61 4.93 -6.13
N THR A 40 -6.29 6.21 -6.30
CA THR A 40 -7.26 7.29 -6.47
C THR A 40 -6.74 8.28 -7.51
N SER A 41 -7.62 9.14 -8.05
CA SER A 41 -7.26 10.18 -9.02
C SER A 41 -6.64 11.44 -8.42
N PHE A 42 -6.28 11.44 -7.13
CA PHE A 42 -5.51 12.55 -6.56
C PHE A 42 -4.11 12.60 -7.18
N LYS A 43 -3.63 13.82 -7.42
CA LYS A 43 -2.33 14.06 -8.06
C LYS A 43 -1.19 14.09 -7.05
N ASP A 44 0.02 13.82 -7.54
CA ASP A 44 1.24 14.04 -6.76
C ASP A 44 1.31 15.52 -6.31
N GLY A 45 1.72 15.75 -5.07
CA GLY A 45 1.78 17.09 -4.47
C GLY A 45 0.46 17.62 -3.88
N GLU A 46 -0.66 16.94 -4.07
CA GLU A 46 -1.91 17.28 -3.39
C GLU A 46 -1.94 16.74 -1.96
N LEU A 47 -2.36 17.58 -1.01
CA LEU A 47 -2.54 17.20 0.39
C LEU A 47 -4.02 16.99 0.71
N LEU A 48 -4.39 15.79 1.14
CA LEU A 48 -5.73 15.50 1.65
C LEU A 48 -5.86 16.06 3.06
N LEU A 49 -6.73 17.05 3.27
CA LEU A 49 -6.92 17.75 4.53
C LEU A 49 -8.04 17.17 5.37
N GLY A 50 -9.00 16.50 4.73
CA GLY A 50 -10.15 15.91 5.39
C GLY A 50 -11.16 15.36 4.41
N ALA A 51 -12.14 14.60 4.93
CA ALA A 51 -13.24 14.07 4.16
C ALA A 51 -14.54 14.11 4.96
N THR A 52 -15.66 14.28 4.26
CA THR A 52 -17.01 14.04 4.82
C THR A 52 -17.45 12.66 4.39
N LEU A 53 -17.85 11.84 5.37
CA LEU A 53 -18.34 10.49 5.13
C LEU A 53 -19.84 10.45 5.34
N ARG A 54 -20.56 9.80 4.44
CA ARG A 54 -21.99 9.51 4.59
C ARG A 54 -22.14 8.11 5.18
N LEU A 55 -22.67 8.06 6.39
CA LEU A 55 -22.92 6.82 7.12
C LEU A 55 -24.42 6.55 7.19
N THR A 56 -24.79 5.27 7.24
CA THR A 56 -26.18 4.86 7.47
C THR A 56 -26.39 4.60 8.95
N PRO A 57 -27.38 5.25 9.60
CA PRO A 57 -27.75 4.93 10.99
C PRO A 57 -28.16 3.47 11.12
N ASP A 58 -27.77 2.84 12.23
CA ASP A 58 -28.11 1.46 12.53
C ASP A 58 -28.14 1.24 14.05
N ASP A 59 -28.62 0.07 14.49
CA ASP A 59 -28.64 -0.30 15.90
C ASP A 59 -27.21 -0.41 16.47
N ALA A 60 -27.01 0.21 17.63
CA ALA A 60 -25.68 0.29 18.26
C ALA A 60 -25.10 -1.11 18.59
N ALA A 61 -25.95 -2.05 19.06
CA ALA A 61 -25.49 -3.40 19.40
C ALA A 61 -25.10 -4.17 18.12
N ALA A 62 -25.84 -4.01 17.03
CA ALA A 62 -25.53 -4.59 15.74
C ALA A 62 -24.22 -4.03 15.16
N ILE A 63 -23.97 -2.72 15.29
CA ILE A 63 -22.70 -2.08 14.89
C ILE A 63 -21.54 -2.67 15.69
N MET A 64 -21.66 -2.71 17.02
CA MET A 64 -20.61 -3.25 17.90
C MET A 64 -20.31 -4.73 17.58
N ALA A 65 -21.32 -5.54 17.33
CA ALA A 65 -21.14 -6.94 16.95
C ALA A 65 -20.33 -7.10 15.64
N ARG A 66 -20.64 -6.29 14.60
CA ARG A 66 -19.86 -6.29 13.34
C ARG A 66 -18.43 -5.81 13.53
N MET A 67 -18.21 -4.81 14.36
CA MET A 67 -16.85 -4.32 14.67
C MET A 67 -16.01 -5.38 15.39
N GLU A 68 -16.59 -6.06 16.39
CA GLU A 68 -15.89 -7.11 17.13
C GLU A 68 -15.62 -8.35 16.25
N ASP A 69 -16.55 -8.73 15.38
CA ASP A 69 -16.35 -9.79 14.40
C ASP A 69 -15.19 -9.45 13.42
N ALA A 70 -15.20 -8.24 12.86
CA ALA A 70 -14.13 -7.78 11.97
C ALA A 70 -12.78 -7.74 12.68
N LYS A 71 -12.72 -7.27 13.92
CA LYS A 71 -11.53 -7.26 14.76
C LYS A 71 -11.03 -8.67 15.05
N SER A 72 -11.91 -9.57 15.44
CA SER A 72 -11.59 -10.97 15.75
C SER A 72 -11.02 -11.69 14.52
N ARG A 73 -11.62 -11.51 13.34
CA ARG A 73 -11.08 -12.05 12.07
C ARG A 73 -9.70 -11.49 11.76
N ARG A 74 -9.50 -10.18 11.95
CA ARG A 74 -8.19 -9.54 11.72
C ARG A 74 -7.14 -10.10 12.69
N LEU A 75 -7.47 -10.24 13.96
CA LEU A 75 -6.60 -10.83 14.97
C LEU A 75 -6.22 -12.28 14.66
N ALA A 76 -7.14 -13.06 14.09
CA ALA A 76 -6.88 -14.46 13.72
C ALA A 76 -6.03 -14.61 12.45
N THR A 77 -6.04 -13.62 11.53
CA THR A 77 -5.48 -13.79 10.17
C THR A 77 -4.26 -12.91 9.88
N GLN A 78 -3.93 -11.96 10.75
CA GLN A 78 -2.79 -11.05 10.54
C GLN A 78 -1.84 -11.09 11.73
N PRO A 79 -0.52 -10.90 11.52
CA PRO A 79 0.45 -10.88 12.61
C PRO A 79 0.21 -9.68 13.53
N HIS A 80 0.33 -9.90 14.85
CA HIS A 80 0.20 -8.87 15.87
C HIS A 80 1.50 -8.71 16.65
N GLY A 81 1.79 -7.50 17.08
CA GLY A 81 2.96 -7.19 17.93
C GLY A 81 4.32 -7.19 17.21
N GLY A 82 4.37 -7.54 15.93
CA GLY A 82 5.57 -7.47 15.11
C GLY A 82 5.70 -6.14 14.34
N ARG A 83 6.93 -5.75 14.01
CA ARG A 83 7.17 -4.62 13.10
C ARG A 83 6.91 -5.08 11.67
N SER A 84 5.88 -4.52 11.02
CA SER A 84 5.48 -4.86 9.65
C SER A 84 4.81 -3.66 8.99
N ALA A 85 4.99 -3.52 7.68
CA ALA A 85 4.30 -2.52 6.86
C ALA A 85 2.90 -2.97 6.37
N GLY A 86 2.38 -4.09 6.86
CA GLY A 86 1.13 -4.69 6.37
C GLY A 86 1.36 -5.67 5.22
N CYS A 87 0.39 -5.79 4.32
CA CYS A 87 0.56 -6.52 3.08
C CYS A 87 1.67 -5.88 2.25
N PHE A 88 2.66 -6.69 1.86
CA PHE A 88 3.83 -6.18 1.14
C PHE A 88 3.56 -6.01 -0.35
N PHE A 89 2.73 -6.87 -0.91
CA PHE A 89 2.37 -6.88 -2.33
C PHE A 89 0.87 -6.72 -2.53
N LYS A 90 0.50 -6.10 -3.65
CA LYS A 90 -0.88 -6.06 -4.14
C LYS A 90 -1.35 -7.46 -4.56
N ASN A 91 -2.65 -7.67 -4.56
CA ASN A 91 -3.22 -8.85 -5.20
C ASN A 91 -3.24 -8.62 -6.73
N PRO A 92 -2.66 -9.54 -7.53
CA PRO A 92 -2.66 -9.41 -8.98
C PRO A 92 -4.09 -9.53 -9.53
N PRO A 93 -4.52 -8.61 -10.43
CA PRO A 93 -5.87 -8.67 -11.00
C PRO A 93 -6.15 -9.92 -11.82
N ALA A 94 -5.10 -10.51 -12.41
CA ALA A 94 -5.21 -11.71 -13.24
C ALA A 94 -5.29 -13.02 -12.45
N SER A 95 -5.18 -12.97 -11.10
CA SER A 95 -5.16 -14.17 -10.28
C SER A 95 -6.47 -14.39 -9.54
N ALA A 96 -6.98 -15.60 -9.57
CA ALA A 96 -8.13 -16.03 -8.77
C ALA A 96 -7.83 -16.15 -7.27
N ILE A 97 -6.54 -16.20 -6.89
CA ILE A 97 -6.09 -16.31 -5.49
C ILE A 97 -5.27 -15.08 -5.10
N GLY A 98 -5.41 -14.64 -3.84
CA GLY A 98 -4.63 -13.52 -3.33
C GLY A 98 -3.16 -13.86 -3.15
N THR A 99 -2.29 -12.84 -3.21
CA THR A 99 -0.83 -12.96 -3.08
C THR A 99 -0.41 -13.73 -1.82
N GLY A 100 -1.07 -13.49 -0.68
CA GLY A 100 -0.76 -14.22 0.55
C GLY A 100 -0.93 -15.73 0.41
N LYS A 101 -1.96 -16.18 -0.31
CA LYS A 101 -2.19 -17.61 -0.57
C LYS A 101 -1.16 -18.18 -1.55
N MET A 102 -0.77 -17.42 -2.59
CA MET A 102 0.30 -17.83 -3.51
C MET A 102 1.61 -18.11 -2.77
N ILE A 103 2.03 -17.14 -1.93
CA ILE A 103 3.28 -17.23 -1.16
C ILE A 103 3.21 -18.40 -0.15
N ASP A 104 2.04 -18.65 0.45
CA ASP A 104 1.79 -19.75 1.37
C ASP A 104 1.90 -21.11 0.67
N GLU A 105 1.25 -21.28 -0.48
CA GLU A 105 1.30 -22.51 -1.29
C GLU A 105 2.71 -22.86 -1.79
N MET A 106 3.57 -21.85 -1.97
CA MET A 106 4.99 -22.06 -2.26
C MET A 106 5.84 -22.42 -1.01
N GLY A 107 5.22 -22.54 0.17
CA GLY A 107 5.91 -22.91 1.40
C GLY A 107 6.87 -21.83 1.93
N MET A 108 6.60 -20.56 1.65
CA MET A 108 7.51 -19.47 2.06
C MET A 108 7.25 -18.92 3.46
N LYS A 109 6.17 -19.30 4.15
CA LYS A 109 5.97 -18.91 5.56
C LYS A 109 7.18 -19.29 6.41
N GLY A 110 7.67 -18.37 7.23
CA GLY A 110 8.84 -18.57 8.08
C GLY A 110 10.20 -18.46 7.37
N VAL A 111 10.25 -18.31 6.05
CA VAL A 111 11.52 -18.03 5.33
C VAL A 111 12.10 -16.72 5.82
N ARG A 112 13.41 -16.71 6.06
CA ARG A 112 14.12 -15.60 6.72
C ARG A 112 15.26 -15.07 5.87
N ARG A 113 15.46 -13.74 5.93
CA ARG A 113 16.67 -13.05 5.45
C ARG A 113 17.07 -12.02 6.50
N GLY A 114 18.25 -12.22 7.11
CA GLY A 114 18.70 -11.36 8.20
C GLY A 114 17.65 -11.21 9.30
N SER A 115 17.24 -9.99 9.58
CA SER A 115 16.22 -9.62 10.56
C SER A 115 14.78 -9.78 10.07
N ALA A 116 14.56 -10.04 8.78
CA ALA A 116 13.23 -10.16 8.18
C ALA A 116 12.79 -11.61 8.01
N LEU A 117 11.50 -11.88 8.18
CA LEU A 117 10.88 -13.18 7.89
C LEU A 117 9.49 -13.02 7.28
N VAL A 118 9.10 -13.96 6.44
CA VAL A 118 7.72 -14.13 5.99
C VAL A 118 6.89 -14.57 7.19
N SER A 119 5.84 -13.81 7.52
CA SER A 119 5.01 -14.12 8.68
C SER A 119 4.41 -15.52 8.58
N PRO A 120 4.50 -16.33 9.64
CA PRO A 120 3.83 -17.64 9.69
C PRO A 120 2.30 -17.54 9.74
N VAL A 121 1.76 -16.36 10.13
CA VAL A 121 0.31 -16.13 10.19
C VAL A 121 -0.23 -15.75 8.82
N HIS A 122 0.42 -14.79 8.13
CA HIS A 122 -0.03 -14.29 6.82
C HIS A 122 1.15 -14.09 5.88
N ALA A 123 1.24 -14.90 4.84
CA ALA A 123 2.43 -14.94 3.98
C ALA A 123 2.71 -13.67 3.16
N ASN A 124 1.74 -12.77 2.98
CA ASN A 124 1.96 -11.45 2.36
C ASN A 124 2.45 -10.38 3.37
N PHE A 125 2.79 -10.79 4.59
CA PHE A 125 3.39 -9.91 5.60
C PHE A 125 4.85 -10.29 5.80
N ILE A 126 5.74 -9.33 5.61
CA ILE A 126 7.11 -9.44 6.04
C ILE A 126 7.21 -8.74 7.39
N VAL A 127 7.64 -9.47 8.40
CA VAL A 127 7.86 -8.94 9.76
C VAL A 127 9.35 -8.87 10.04
N THR A 128 9.78 -7.88 10.80
CA THR A 128 11.19 -7.74 11.23
C THR A 128 11.31 -7.91 12.72
N GLU A 129 12.39 -8.56 13.15
CA GLU A 129 12.69 -8.88 14.55
C GLU A 129 14.04 -8.32 14.97
N GLY A 130 14.15 -8.04 16.28
CA GLY A 130 15.36 -7.51 16.88
C GLY A 130 15.47 -5.99 16.82
N GLU A 131 16.37 -5.44 17.68
CA GLU A 131 16.56 -3.99 17.79
C GLU A 131 17.27 -3.39 16.56
N ASN A 132 18.14 -4.16 15.92
CA ASN A 132 18.92 -3.77 14.75
C ASN A 132 18.27 -4.25 13.42
N ALA A 133 16.93 -4.34 13.38
CA ALA A 133 16.23 -4.73 12.18
C ALA A 133 16.46 -3.73 11.03
N ARG A 134 16.75 -4.25 9.83
CA ARG A 134 17.11 -3.46 8.65
C ARG A 134 16.05 -3.56 7.57
N ALA A 135 15.75 -2.43 6.94
CA ALA A 135 14.83 -2.38 5.81
C ALA A 135 15.35 -3.19 4.60
N GLU A 136 16.68 -3.23 4.42
CA GLU A 136 17.34 -3.99 3.34
C GLU A 136 17.05 -5.49 3.44
N ASP A 137 16.97 -6.05 4.67
CA ASP A 137 16.62 -7.45 4.86
C ASP A 137 15.18 -7.74 4.40
N ALA A 138 14.26 -6.83 4.70
CA ALA A 138 12.87 -6.95 4.25
C ALA A 138 12.75 -6.83 2.73
N LEU A 139 13.50 -5.90 2.11
CA LEU A 139 13.53 -5.73 0.66
C LEU A 139 14.16 -6.92 -0.06
N ALA A 140 15.26 -7.47 0.46
CA ALA A 140 15.89 -8.67 -0.09
C ALA A 140 14.95 -9.88 -0.04
N LEU A 141 14.24 -10.05 1.07
CA LEU A 141 13.23 -11.11 1.19
C LEU A 141 12.05 -10.89 0.24
N ALA A 142 11.60 -9.65 0.08
CA ALA A 142 10.53 -9.30 -0.85
C ALA A 142 10.92 -9.59 -2.31
N GLU A 143 12.17 -9.27 -2.70
CA GLU A 143 12.64 -9.57 -4.05
C GLU A 143 12.74 -11.07 -4.31
N GLU A 144 13.22 -11.85 -3.35
CA GLU A 144 13.21 -13.33 -3.43
C GLU A 144 11.80 -13.88 -3.63
N ILE A 145 10.79 -13.33 -2.93
CA ILE A 145 9.39 -13.70 -3.12
C ILE A 145 8.93 -13.37 -4.55
N ARG A 146 9.21 -12.17 -5.05
CA ARG A 146 8.85 -11.74 -6.40
C ARG A 146 9.43 -12.65 -7.48
N GLU A 147 10.74 -12.90 -7.40
CA GLU A 147 11.44 -13.77 -8.33
C GLU A 147 10.88 -15.19 -8.33
N ARG A 148 10.56 -15.70 -7.15
CA ARG A 148 10.00 -17.04 -7.00
C ARG A 148 8.59 -17.15 -7.57
N VAL A 149 7.70 -16.18 -7.28
CA VAL A 149 6.34 -16.12 -7.85
C VAL A 149 6.42 -15.98 -9.38
N LYS A 150 7.29 -15.11 -9.89
CA LYS A 150 7.48 -14.96 -11.34
C LYS A 150 7.95 -16.25 -11.99
N ARG A 151 8.92 -16.95 -11.40
CA ARG A 151 9.46 -18.21 -11.93
C ARG A 151 8.45 -19.37 -11.89
N GLU A 152 7.70 -19.51 -10.79
CA GLU A 152 6.82 -20.66 -10.57
C GLU A 152 5.40 -20.46 -11.10
N GLN A 153 4.92 -19.22 -11.18
CA GLN A 153 3.55 -18.91 -11.58
C GLN A 153 3.44 -17.93 -12.76
N GLY A 154 4.56 -17.37 -13.24
CA GLY A 154 4.56 -16.41 -14.34
C GLY A 154 3.95 -15.05 -13.99
N ILE A 155 3.74 -14.74 -12.71
CA ILE A 155 3.08 -13.52 -12.24
C ILE A 155 4.14 -12.54 -11.72
N GLU A 156 4.10 -11.31 -12.19
CA GLU A 156 4.88 -10.21 -11.61
C GLU A 156 4.10 -9.54 -10.46
N LEU A 157 4.65 -9.64 -9.24
CA LEU A 157 4.06 -8.98 -8.07
C LEU A 157 4.44 -7.50 -8.04
N GLU A 158 3.45 -6.66 -7.75
CA GLU A 158 3.64 -5.24 -7.46
C GLU A 158 3.68 -4.98 -5.96
N TYR A 159 4.57 -4.08 -5.52
CA TYR A 159 4.57 -3.60 -4.14
C TYR A 159 3.29 -2.83 -3.82
N GLU A 160 2.70 -3.11 -2.65
CA GLU A 160 1.66 -2.27 -2.03
C GLU A 160 2.32 -1.23 -1.13
N VAL A 161 3.50 -1.55 -0.57
CA VAL A 161 4.31 -0.63 0.24
C VAL A 161 5.02 0.39 -0.65
N GLU A 162 5.14 1.63 -0.18
CA GLU A 162 5.97 2.66 -0.79
C GLU A 162 7.38 2.63 -0.22
N LEU A 163 8.39 2.68 -1.11
CA LEU A 163 9.80 2.67 -0.73
C LEU A 163 10.34 4.11 -0.73
N TRP A 164 10.60 4.65 0.44
CA TRP A 164 11.24 5.94 0.57
C TRP A 164 12.75 5.77 0.73
N ARG A 165 13.51 6.27 -0.23
CA ARG A 165 14.97 6.21 -0.24
C ARG A 165 15.55 7.59 0.03
N ALA A 166 16.50 7.70 0.95
CA ALA A 166 17.04 8.97 1.43
C ALA A 166 17.73 9.81 0.32
N ASN A 167 18.11 9.24 -0.81
CA ASN A 167 18.93 9.88 -1.85
C ASN A 167 18.30 9.80 -3.26
N GLU A 168 17.06 9.38 -3.42
CA GLU A 168 16.41 9.53 -4.73
C GLU A 168 15.94 10.97 -4.89
N PRO A 169 16.36 11.69 -5.97
CA PRO A 169 15.80 12.99 -6.26
C PRO A 169 14.28 12.85 -6.42
N THR A 170 13.52 13.72 -5.79
CA THR A 170 12.08 13.79 -6.02
C THR A 170 11.82 14.03 -7.50
N LYS A 171 10.71 13.51 -8.06
CA LYS A 171 10.36 13.71 -9.49
C LYS A 171 10.43 15.19 -9.91
N GLU A 172 10.15 16.12 -9.00
CA GLU A 172 10.27 17.56 -9.21
C GLU A 172 11.72 18.03 -9.39
N SER A 173 12.69 17.45 -8.66
CA SER A 173 14.11 17.81 -8.80
C SER A 173 14.72 17.35 -10.13
N THR A 174 14.19 16.27 -10.69
CA THR A 174 14.62 15.77 -12.01
C THR A 174 14.08 16.64 -13.15
N GLN A 175 12.86 17.15 -13.01
CA GLN A 175 12.23 18.02 -14.01
C GLN A 175 12.86 19.41 -14.02
N SER A 176 13.15 20.00 -12.83
CA SER A 176 13.88 21.26 -12.68
C SER A 176 15.33 21.19 -13.17
N ALA A 177 15.99 20.03 -13.05
CA ALA A 177 17.33 19.83 -13.55
C ALA A 177 17.39 19.74 -15.09
N LEU A 178 16.34 19.25 -15.72
CA LEU A 178 16.20 19.19 -17.19
C LEU A 178 15.85 20.56 -17.80
N GLU A 179 15.07 21.38 -17.10
CA GLU A 179 14.68 22.74 -17.54
C GLU A 179 15.80 23.78 -17.36
N ASN A 180 16.78 23.52 -16.50
CA ASN A 180 17.93 24.41 -16.23
C ASN A 180 19.24 23.95 -16.88
N SER A 181 19.23 23.06 -17.86
CA SER A 181 20.43 22.76 -18.66
C SER A 181 20.73 23.97 -19.54
N PRO A 182 21.90 24.64 -19.39
CA PRO A 182 22.25 25.74 -20.28
C PRO A 182 22.43 25.19 -21.71
N ASP A 183 21.69 25.80 -22.65
CA ASP A 183 21.87 25.56 -24.07
C ASP A 183 23.34 25.71 -24.42
N GLU A 184 23.91 24.69 -25.07
CA GLU A 184 25.22 24.76 -25.68
C GLU A 184 25.25 25.95 -26.66
N VAL A 185 26.00 26.97 -26.29
CA VAL A 185 26.34 28.07 -27.20
C VAL A 185 27.13 27.45 -28.36
N LYS A 186 26.51 27.42 -29.53
CA LYS A 186 27.21 27.12 -30.78
C LYS A 186 28.13 28.30 -31.07
N GLU A 187 29.43 28.09 -30.99
CA GLU A 187 30.44 28.95 -31.62
C GLU A 187 30.37 28.79 -33.12
N GLU A 188 30.26 29.91 -33.81
CA GLU A 188 30.62 30.07 -35.22
C GLU A 188 32.11 30.28 -35.37
#